data_9ecd839d55e2c5db7dcab14d1a8cbb6a
#
_entry.id   9ecd839d55e2c5db7dcab14d1a8cbb6a
#
_cell.length_a   1.000
_cell.length_b   1.000
_cell.length_c   1.000
_cell.angle_alpha   90.00
_cell.angle_beta   90.00
_cell.angle_gamma   90.00
#
_symmetry.space_group_name_H-M   'P 1'
#
loop_
_entity.id
_entity.type
_entity.pdbx_description
1 polymer ?
#
loop_
_entity_poly.entity_id
_entity_poly.type
_entity_poly.pdbx_seq_one_letter_code
_entity_poly.pdbx_strand_id
1 'polypeptide(L)'
;MLGAAMTVTSLGAQPWTMENGQYVDAGGAPIAGALAKGITVTKYQNRANAENGIDWAKAAADGVSFAMIRVGYYRDKDPYFDRNVMEADANGIKAGVFFYTQALDVRTAIDEAEYVLKVIKDFPISYPIAYDVESQHLLDSGLTRQQITDNVNAFCRTITDAGYRPVVYANHEWLTKNMDTSQIPYDIWYARYGTINSYPNRTIWQCTDTGTVDGINGNVTIELAFADYASLIPADGWRHVDGSWYYMKDYRKQTGWVQAGGLWYYLDPNGCMISNTTMDIDGVSYTFGSSGAMVR
;
A
#
# COMPACT_ATOMS: atom_id res chain seq x y z
N MET A 1 -11.55 -25.54 -43.43
CA MET A 1 -10.39 -25.43 -42.50
C MET A 1 -10.20 -23.96 -42.20
N LEU A 2 -10.77 -23.48 -41.10
CA LEU A 2 -10.50 -22.12 -40.62
C LEU A 2 -9.28 -22.21 -39.70
N GLY A 3 -8.17 -21.62 -40.13
CA GLY A 3 -6.97 -21.47 -39.31
C GLY A 3 -7.24 -20.51 -38.18
N ALA A 4 -7.15 -20.99 -36.95
CA ALA A 4 -7.10 -20.14 -35.78
C ALA A 4 -5.83 -19.30 -35.88
N ALA A 5 -5.99 -17.98 -36.03
CA ALA A 5 -4.89 -17.04 -35.90
C ALA A 5 -4.45 -17.05 -34.43
N MET A 6 -3.28 -17.64 -34.14
CA MET A 6 -2.59 -17.41 -32.87
C MET A 6 -2.19 -15.94 -32.82
N THR A 7 -2.93 -15.15 -32.06
CA THR A 7 -2.47 -13.82 -31.65
C THR A 7 -1.23 -14.02 -30.77
N VAL A 8 -0.08 -13.72 -31.32
CA VAL A 8 1.17 -13.56 -30.54
C VAL A 8 0.92 -12.37 -29.63
N THR A 9 0.54 -12.62 -28.38
CA THR A 9 0.54 -11.60 -27.34
C THR A 9 1.96 -11.09 -27.17
N SER A 10 2.18 -9.81 -27.44
CA SER A 10 3.47 -9.17 -27.19
C SER A 10 3.88 -9.39 -25.73
N LEU A 11 5.12 -9.76 -25.50
CA LEU A 11 5.74 -9.78 -24.17
C LEU A 11 5.52 -8.41 -23.53
N GLY A 12 4.69 -8.36 -22.46
CA GLY A 12 4.36 -7.12 -21.76
C GLY A 12 2.89 -6.76 -21.73
N ALA A 13 2.05 -7.29 -22.60
CA ALA A 13 0.60 -7.08 -22.53
C ALA A 13 0.02 -7.71 -21.27
N GLN A 14 -1.03 -7.09 -20.73
CA GLN A 14 -1.81 -7.63 -19.62
C GLN A 14 -2.25 -9.08 -19.94
N PRO A 15 -1.87 -10.08 -19.11
CA PRO A 15 -2.07 -11.50 -19.44
C PRO A 15 -3.47 -12.02 -19.09
N TRP A 16 -4.44 -11.13 -18.92
CA TRP A 16 -5.82 -11.44 -18.56
C TRP A 16 -6.79 -10.42 -19.16
N THR A 17 -8.05 -10.78 -19.21
CA THR A 17 -9.18 -9.92 -19.58
C THR A 17 -10.30 -10.03 -18.55
N MET A 18 -11.30 -9.15 -18.66
CA MET A 18 -12.53 -9.24 -17.87
C MET A 18 -13.65 -9.76 -18.77
N GLU A 19 -14.23 -10.91 -18.43
CA GLU A 19 -15.37 -11.50 -19.12
C GLU A 19 -16.50 -11.82 -18.14
N ASN A 20 -17.69 -11.30 -18.40
CA ASN A 20 -18.86 -11.51 -17.54
C ASN A 20 -18.63 -11.22 -16.05
N GLY A 21 -17.81 -10.21 -15.73
CA GLY A 21 -17.47 -9.84 -14.37
C GLY A 21 -16.42 -10.72 -13.70
N GLN A 22 -15.73 -11.57 -14.45
CA GLN A 22 -14.64 -12.42 -13.95
C GLN A 22 -13.33 -12.12 -14.67
N TYR A 23 -12.22 -12.16 -13.93
CA TYR A 23 -10.88 -12.14 -14.52
C TYR A 23 -10.58 -13.50 -15.13
N VAL A 24 -10.27 -13.51 -16.43
CA VAL A 24 -9.91 -14.72 -17.17
C VAL A 24 -8.54 -14.58 -17.81
N ASP A 25 -7.83 -15.69 -17.94
CA ASP A 25 -6.53 -15.73 -18.61
C ASP A 25 -6.66 -15.67 -20.14
N ALA A 26 -5.54 -15.63 -20.83
CA ALA A 26 -5.49 -15.58 -22.30
C ALA A 26 -6.16 -16.81 -22.98
N GLY A 27 -6.38 -17.89 -22.25
CA GLY A 27 -7.11 -19.09 -22.70
C GLY A 27 -8.60 -19.06 -22.37
N GLY A 28 -9.10 -18.00 -21.70
CA GLY A 28 -10.49 -17.87 -21.24
C GLY A 28 -10.79 -18.62 -19.95
N ALA A 29 -9.76 -19.15 -19.24
CA ALA A 29 -9.96 -19.80 -17.95
C ALA A 29 -10.03 -18.78 -16.82
N PRO A 30 -10.97 -18.92 -15.85
CA PRO A 30 -11.06 -18.02 -14.71
C PRO A 30 -9.78 -18.00 -13.88
N ILE A 31 -9.32 -16.80 -13.52
CA ILE A 31 -8.23 -16.62 -12.55
C ILE A 31 -8.83 -16.71 -11.15
N ALA A 32 -8.76 -17.91 -10.57
CA ALA A 32 -9.39 -18.21 -9.29
C ALA A 32 -8.92 -17.24 -8.17
N GLY A 33 -9.90 -16.66 -7.48
CA GLY A 33 -9.65 -15.77 -6.33
C GLY A 33 -9.23 -14.35 -6.70
N ALA A 34 -9.15 -13.96 -7.97
CA ALA A 34 -8.89 -12.57 -8.36
C ALA A 34 -10.13 -11.71 -8.06
N LEU A 35 -9.91 -10.62 -7.30
CA LEU A 35 -10.97 -9.77 -6.75
C LEU A 35 -10.98 -8.36 -7.33
N ALA A 36 -9.82 -7.77 -7.60
CA ALA A 36 -9.71 -6.37 -7.95
C ALA A 36 -8.52 -6.09 -8.86
N LYS A 37 -8.71 -5.17 -9.84
CA LYS A 37 -7.65 -4.60 -10.68
C LYS A 37 -7.02 -3.42 -9.97
N GLY A 38 -5.69 -3.37 -9.94
CA GLY A 38 -4.91 -2.27 -9.41
C GLY A 38 -3.84 -1.79 -10.37
N ILE A 39 -3.20 -0.68 -9.97
CA ILE A 39 -2.08 -0.08 -10.66
C ILE A 39 -1.00 0.37 -9.67
N THR A 40 0.26 0.44 -10.16
CA THR A 40 1.34 1.09 -9.42
C THR A 40 1.69 2.42 -10.08
N VAL A 41 1.75 3.48 -9.28
CA VAL A 41 2.06 4.82 -9.78
C VAL A 41 3.17 5.51 -9.00
N THR A 42 3.95 6.28 -9.73
CA THR A 42 5.04 7.11 -9.26
C THR A 42 5.00 8.47 -9.95
N LYS A 43 5.97 9.33 -9.68
CA LYS A 43 6.17 10.58 -10.44
C LYS A 43 6.23 10.39 -11.97
N TYR A 44 6.60 9.20 -12.45
CA TYR A 44 6.77 8.96 -13.88
C TYR A 44 5.44 8.94 -14.62
N GLN A 45 4.41 8.30 -14.09
CA GLN A 45 3.06 8.30 -14.66
C GLN A 45 2.46 9.71 -14.68
N ASN A 46 2.71 10.50 -13.63
CA ASN A 46 2.26 11.91 -13.59
C ASN A 46 2.97 12.78 -14.63
N ARG A 47 4.29 12.65 -14.79
CA ARG A 47 5.06 13.41 -15.78
C ARG A 47 4.68 13.08 -17.22
N ALA A 48 4.34 11.84 -17.50
CA ALA A 48 3.87 11.41 -18.81
C ALA A 48 2.51 12.01 -19.19
N ASN A 49 1.70 12.44 -18.20
CA ASN A 49 0.40 13.06 -18.40
C ASN A 49 0.44 14.61 -18.47
N ALA A 50 1.60 15.20 -18.60
CA ALA A 50 1.81 16.64 -18.74
C ALA A 50 1.16 17.49 -17.63
N GLU A 51 0.50 18.60 -17.97
CA GLU A 51 0.02 19.59 -17.01
C GLU A 51 -1.04 19.09 -16.02
N ASN A 52 -1.84 18.10 -16.43
CA ASN A 52 -3.01 17.65 -15.64
C ASN A 52 -2.74 16.42 -14.77
N GLY A 53 -1.58 15.75 -14.88
CA GLY A 53 -1.29 14.51 -14.16
C GLY A 53 -2.22 13.36 -14.59
N ILE A 54 -2.41 12.39 -13.70
CA ILE A 54 -3.30 11.23 -13.93
C ILE A 54 -4.76 11.68 -13.86
N ASP A 55 -5.59 11.25 -14.82
CA ASP A 55 -7.04 11.37 -14.77
C ASP A 55 -7.63 10.17 -14.01
N TRP A 56 -7.73 10.33 -12.69
CA TRP A 56 -8.18 9.27 -11.81
C TRP A 56 -9.65 8.85 -12.03
N ALA A 57 -10.49 9.76 -12.54
CA ALA A 57 -11.88 9.43 -12.87
C ALA A 57 -11.94 8.45 -14.05
N LYS A 58 -11.10 8.63 -15.06
CA LYS A 58 -10.99 7.68 -16.17
C LYS A 58 -10.37 6.37 -15.73
N ALA A 59 -9.33 6.40 -14.90
CA ALA A 59 -8.75 5.18 -14.34
C ALA A 59 -9.76 4.35 -13.55
N ALA A 60 -10.59 4.99 -12.73
CA ALA A 60 -11.69 4.32 -12.02
C ALA A 60 -12.73 3.72 -12.99
N ALA A 61 -13.11 4.46 -14.04
CA ALA A 61 -14.04 3.98 -15.07
C ALA A 61 -13.47 2.81 -15.88
N ASP A 62 -12.14 2.72 -16.03
CA ASP A 62 -11.41 1.59 -16.63
C ASP A 62 -11.25 0.39 -15.66
N GLY A 63 -11.95 0.42 -14.52
CA GLY A 63 -12.01 -0.67 -13.55
C GLY A 63 -10.87 -0.73 -12.55
N VAL A 64 -10.04 0.31 -12.45
CA VAL A 64 -9.01 0.39 -11.39
C VAL A 64 -9.70 0.59 -10.04
N SER A 65 -9.49 -0.35 -9.12
CA SER A 65 -10.12 -0.36 -7.79
C SER A 65 -9.15 0.02 -6.68
N PHE A 66 -7.84 -0.16 -6.91
CA PHE A 66 -6.80 0.25 -5.98
C PHE A 66 -5.55 0.75 -6.72
N ALA A 67 -4.77 1.56 -6.02
CA ALA A 67 -3.48 2.03 -6.51
C ALA A 67 -2.41 1.87 -5.43
N MET A 68 -1.25 1.34 -5.81
CA MET A 68 -0.04 1.33 -4.98
C MET A 68 0.79 2.57 -5.36
N ILE A 69 0.86 3.54 -4.46
CA ILE A 69 1.41 4.87 -4.72
C ILE A 69 2.78 5.00 -4.03
N ARG A 70 3.81 5.39 -4.78
CA ARG A 70 5.15 5.52 -4.20
C ARG A 70 5.20 6.65 -3.17
N VAL A 71 5.63 6.33 -1.94
CA VAL A 71 5.88 7.32 -0.89
C VAL A 71 7.08 8.20 -1.25
N GLY A 72 8.16 7.57 -1.69
CA GLY A 72 9.40 8.27 -2.01
C GLY A 72 10.55 7.31 -2.32
N TYR A 73 11.75 7.87 -2.37
CA TYR A 73 13.00 7.14 -2.56
C TYR A 73 14.04 7.71 -1.60
N TYR A 74 14.71 6.89 -0.81
CA TYR A 74 15.46 7.30 0.37
C TYR A 74 14.56 8.12 1.31
N ARG A 75 14.91 9.38 1.59
CA ARG A 75 14.10 10.31 2.38
C ARG A 75 13.47 11.42 1.54
N ASP A 76 13.50 11.28 0.22
CA ASP A 76 12.88 12.22 -0.72
C ASP A 76 11.47 11.74 -1.06
N LYS A 77 10.47 12.47 -0.58
CA LYS A 77 9.06 12.21 -0.88
C LYS A 77 8.80 12.35 -2.37
N ASP A 78 8.01 11.45 -2.94
CA ASP A 78 7.57 11.57 -4.34
C ASP A 78 6.76 12.87 -4.49
N PRO A 79 7.12 13.75 -5.43
CA PRO A 79 6.51 15.07 -5.55
C PRO A 79 5.01 15.03 -5.90
N TYR A 80 4.49 13.90 -6.37
CA TYR A 80 3.09 13.71 -6.70
C TYR A 80 2.34 12.84 -5.68
N PHE A 81 3.00 12.43 -4.59
CA PHE A 81 2.42 11.55 -3.59
C PHE A 81 1.08 12.07 -3.07
N ASP A 82 1.06 13.30 -2.54
CA ASP A 82 -0.12 13.90 -1.92
C ASP A 82 -1.30 13.96 -2.88
N ARG A 83 -1.02 14.43 -4.09
CA ARG A 83 -2.00 14.53 -5.16
C ARG A 83 -2.57 13.16 -5.52
N ASN A 84 -1.68 12.17 -5.76
CA ASN A 84 -2.09 10.84 -6.18
C ASN A 84 -2.98 10.15 -5.13
N VAL A 85 -2.63 10.24 -3.83
CA VAL A 85 -3.44 9.65 -2.76
C VAL A 85 -4.80 10.31 -2.67
N MET A 86 -4.84 11.65 -2.67
CA MET A 86 -6.08 12.39 -2.51
C MET A 86 -7.02 12.27 -3.71
N GLU A 87 -6.48 12.30 -4.94
CA GLU A 87 -7.27 12.16 -6.16
C GLU A 87 -7.75 10.71 -6.37
N ALA A 88 -6.93 9.70 -6.05
CA ALA A 88 -7.36 8.30 -6.06
C ALA A 88 -8.53 8.07 -5.11
N ASP A 89 -8.40 8.50 -3.85
CA ASP A 89 -9.45 8.39 -2.85
C ASP A 89 -10.73 9.13 -3.24
N ALA A 90 -10.62 10.36 -3.77
CA ALA A 90 -11.77 11.14 -4.24
C ALA A 90 -12.54 10.47 -5.39
N ASN A 91 -11.90 9.57 -6.14
CA ASN A 91 -12.50 8.80 -7.22
C ASN A 91 -12.84 7.34 -6.81
N GLY A 92 -12.82 7.04 -5.51
CA GLY A 92 -13.20 5.73 -4.98
C GLY A 92 -12.15 4.63 -5.16
N ILE A 93 -10.94 4.99 -5.63
CA ILE A 93 -9.81 4.07 -5.77
C ILE A 93 -9.11 3.95 -4.41
N LYS A 94 -8.98 2.73 -3.89
CA LYS A 94 -8.33 2.49 -2.61
C LYS A 94 -6.83 2.77 -2.72
N ALA A 95 -6.32 3.60 -1.80
CA ALA A 95 -4.92 4.01 -1.79
C ALA A 95 -4.08 3.13 -0.86
N GLY A 96 -3.20 2.34 -1.43
CA GLY A 96 -2.05 1.73 -0.78
C GLY A 96 -0.77 2.49 -1.14
N VAL A 97 0.29 2.20 -0.43
CA VAL A 97 1.57 2.86 -0.68
C VAL A 97 2.71 1.86 -0.72
N PHE A 98 3.83 2.25 -1.35
CA PHE A 98 5.03 1.44 -1.33
C PHE A 98 6.29 2.29 -1.13
N PHE A 99 7.30 1.64 -0.54
CA PHE A 99 8.61 2.22 -0.30
C PHE A 99 9.71 1.26 -0.76
N TYR A 100 10.54 1.73 -1.68
CA TYR A 100 11.68 0.98 -2.22
C TYR A 100 12.85 1.02 -1.24
N THR A 101 13.23 -0.14 -0.69
CA THR A 101 14.24 -0.21 0.37
C THR A 101 15.67 -0.06 -0.13
N GLN A 102 16.47 0.56 0.73
CA GLN A 102 17.94 0.59 0.66
C GLN A 102 18.58 0.17 2.00
N ALA A 103 17.77 -0.41 2.92
CA ALA A 103 18.20 -0.73 4.27
C ALA A 103 19.25 -1.86 4.29
N LEU A 104 20.41 -1.58 4.81
CA LEU A 104 21.50 -2.55 4.98
C LEU A 104 21.47 -3.25 6.35
N ASP A 105 20.61 -2.81 7.25
CA ASP A 105 20.43 -3.37 8.59
C ASP A 105 19.01 -3.11 9.12
N VAL A 106 18.69 -3.80 10.22
CA VAL A 106 17.38 -3.73 10.88
C VAL A 106 17.04 -2.31 11.36
N ARG A 107 18.02 -1.55 11.85
CA ARG A 107 17.77 -0.17 12.31
C ARG A 107 17.34 0.72 11.16
N THR A 108 18.03 0.64 10.03
CA THR A 108 17.68 1.40 8.83
C THR A 108 16.31 0.99 8.29
N ALA A 109 15.95 -0.31 8.34
CA ALA A 109 14.61 -0.76 7.93
C ALA A 109 13.50 -0.20 8.83
N ILE A 110 13.75 -0.09 10.16
CA ILE A 110 12.83 0.59 11.09
C ILE A 110 12.73 2.08 10.74
N ASP A 111 13.85 2.76 10.51
CA ASP A 111 13.86 4.20 10.15
C ASP A 111 13.10 4.46 8.83
N GLU A 112 13.17 3.53 7.85
CA GLU A 112 12.37 3.59 6.61
C GLU A 112 10.87 3.47 6.91
N ALA A 113 10.47 2.53 7.78
CA ALA A 113 9.07 2.38 8.20
C ALA A 113 8.55 3.62 8.94
N GLU A 114 9.34 4.16 9.88
CA GLU A 114 8.99 5.40 10.61
C GLU A 114 8.85 6.59 9.65
N TYR A 115 9.72 6.68 8.64
CA TYR A 115 9.61 7.70 7.59
C TYR A 115 8.30 7.55 6.80
N VAL A 116 7.96 6.34 6.37
CA VAL A 116 6.70 6.06 5.66
C VAL A 116 5.51 6.47 6.51
N LEU A 117 5.45 6.03 7.78
CA LEU A 117 4.38 6.36 8.71
C LEU A 117 4.20 7.87 8.91
N LYS A 118 5.32 8.60 9.04
CA LYS A 118 5.30 10.05 9.16
C LYS A 118 4.73 10.75 7.93
N VAL A 119 5.04 10.25 6.73
CA VAL A 119 4.53 10.83 5.48
C VAL A 119 3.03 10.56 5.32
N ILE A 120 2.57 9.36 5.67
CA ILE A 120 1.20 8.92 5.37
C ILE A 120 0.16 9.28 6.43
N LYS A 121 0.55 9.69 7.63
CA LYS A 121 -0.34 9.86 8.80
C LYS A 121 -1.54 10.78 8.57
N ASP A 122 -1.46 11.69 7.62
CA ASP A 122 -2.50 12.67 7.29
C ASP A 122 -3.34 12.27 6.05
N PHE A 123 -3.09 11.08 5.49
CA PHE A 123 -3.71 10.62 4.25
C PHE A 123 -4.63 9.40 4.47
N PRO A 124 -5.69 9.23 3.65
CA PRO A 124 -6.64 8.12 3.76
C PRO A 124 -6.06 6.82 3.16
N ILE A 125 -5.13 6.19 3.88
CA ILE A 125 -4.51 4.94 3.45
C ILE A 125 -5.48 3.79 3.72
N SER A 126 -6.08 3.28 2.66
CA SER A 126 -7.15 2.27 2.67
C SER A 126 -6.76 0.94 2.03
N TYR A 127 -5.48 0.80 1.66
CA TYR A 127 -4.85 -0.41 1.10
C TYR A 127 -3.49 -0.66 1.76
N PRO A 128 -2.82 -1.81 1.57
CA PRO A 128 -1.58 -2.13 2.28
C PRO A 128 -0.43 -1.13 2.08
N ILE A 129 0.51 -1.17 3.01
CA ILE A 129 1.80 -0.50 2.93
C ILE A 129 2.85 -1.53 2.50
N ALA A 130 3.40 -1.37 1.31
CA ALA A 130 4.35 -2.32 0.75
C ALA A 130 5.79 -1.94 1.04
N TYR A 131 6.57 -2.93 1.46
CA TYR A 131 8.03 -2.87 1.46
C TYR A 131 8.53 -3.50 0.17
N ASP A 132 9.14 -2.70 -0.68
CA ASP A 132 9.62 -3.08 -2.02
C ASP A 132 11.08 -3.53 -1.93
N VAL A 133 11.29 -4.85 -2.03
CA VAL A 133 12.56 -5.52 -1.75
C VAL A 133 13.12 -6.13 -3.03
N GLU A 134 13.73 -5.29 -3.86
CA GLU A 134 14.37 -5.75 -5.11
C GLU A 134 15.65 -4.95 -5.45
N SER A 135 16.20 -4.22 -4.46
CA SER A 135 17.38 -3.40 -4.68
C SER A 135 18.65 -4.22 -4.83
N GLN A 136 19.28 -4.15 -6.00
CA GLN A 136 20.59 -4.77 -6.25
C GLN A 136 21.64 -4.27 -5.25
N HIS A 137 21.52 -3.04 -4.74
CA HIS A 137 22.41 -2.49 -3.72
C HIS A 137 22.52 -3.37 -2.48
N LEU A 138 21.44 -4.05 -2.07
CA LEU A 138 21.46 -4.95 -0.92
C LEU A 138 22.40 -6.14 -1.15
N LEU A 139 22.37 -6.72 -2.35
CA LEU A 139 23.24 -7.83 -2.74
C LEU A 139 24.68 -7.38 -2.95
N ASP A 140 24.88 -6.24 -3.60
CA ASP A 140 26.21 -5.65 -3.83
C ASP A 140 26.89 -5.27 -2.50
N SER A 141 26.10 -4.94 -1.49
CA SER A 141 26.59 -4.67 -0.12
C SER A 141 26.83 -5.94 0.70
N GLY A 142 26.60 -7.12 0.12
CA GLY A 142 26.91 -8.41 0.73
C GLY A 142 25.91 -8.89 1.77
N LEU A 143 24.67 -8.37 1.77
CA LEU A 143 23.64 -8.86 2.69
C LEU A 143 23.32 -10.33 2.41
N THR A 144 23.28 -11.09 3.48
CA THR A 144 22.82 -12.47 3.44
C THR A 144 21.29 -12.53 3.34
N ARG A 145 20.79 -13.67 2.86
CA ARG A 145 19.36 -13.99 2.83
C ARG A 145 18.67 -13.73 4.19
N GLN A 146 19.32 -14.11 5.30
CA GLN A 146 18.77 -13.89 6.65
C GLN A 146 18.71 -12.42 7.00
N GLN A 147 19.74 -11.63 6.72
CA GLN A 147 19.75 -10.20 7.02
C GLN A 147 18.65 -9.45 6.24
N ILE A 148 18.43 -9.80 4.96
CA ILE A 148 17.31 -9.23 4.18
C ILE A 148 15.97 -9.62 4.80
N THR A 149 15.81 -10.88 5.22
CA THR A 149 14.58 -11.36 5.90
C THR A 149 14.33 -10.61 7.21
N ASP A 150 15.39 -10.39 8.00
CA ASP A 150 15.30 -9.66 9.27
C ASP A 150 14.90 -8.19 9.05
N ASN A 151 15.44 -7.53 8.03
CA ASN A 151 15.07 -6.16 7.64
C ASN A 151 13.60 -6.08 7.21
N VAL A 152 13.12 -7.04 6.39
CA VAL A 152 11.72 -7.14 5.98
C VAL A 152 10.80 -7.27 7.19
N ASN A 153 11.13 -8.18 8.10
CA ASN A 153 10.34 -8.41 9.30
C ASN A 153 10.32 -7.18 10.22
N ALA A 154 11.43 -6.46 10.33
CA ALA A 154 11.52 -5.24 11.14
C ALA A 154 10.64 -4.11 10.58
N PHE A 155 10.72 -3.83 9.28
CA PHE A 155 9.85 -2.87 8.62
C PHE A 155 8.37 -3.24 8.82
N CYS A 156 7.99 -4.46 8.44
CA CYS A 156 6.59 -4.90 8.50
C CYS A 156 6.03 -4.89 9.93
N ARG A 157 6.84 -5.23 10.93
CA ARG A 157 6.44 -5.14 12.34
C ARG A 157 6.16 -3.71 12.74
N THR A 158 7.05 -2.76 12.40
CA THR A 158 6.88 -1.33 12.70
C THR A 158 5.57 -0.80 12.09
N ILE A 159 5.27 -1.18 10.84
CA ILE A 159 4.01 -0.84 10.18
C ILE A 159 2.79 -1.44 10.90
N THR A 160 2.89 -2.71 11.32
CA THR A 160 1.82 -3.40 12.06
C THR A 160 1.57 -2.78 13.43
N ASP A 161 2.63 -2.47 14.18
CA ASP A 161 2.56 -1.86 15.51
C ASP A 161 1.93 -0.45 15.46
N ALA A 162 2.09 0.24 14.33
CA ALA A 162 1.42 1.51 14.05
C ALA A 162 -0.08 1.35 13.68
N GLY A 163 -0.59 0.12 13.55
CA GLY A 163 -1.99 -0.16 13.22
C GLY A 163 -2.29 -0.21 11.73
N TYR A 164 -1.28 -0.32 10.88
CA TYR A 164 -1.44 -0.49 9.43
C TYR A 164 -1.18 -1.94 9.01
N ARG A 165 -1.54 -2.28 7.77
CA ARG A 165 -1.30 -3.60 7.21
C ARG A 165 -0.12 -3.58 6.25
N PRO A 166 1.00 -4.28 6.54
CA PRO A 166 2.12 -4.39 5.63
C PRO A 166 1.88 -5.46 4.56
N VAL A 167 2.57 -5.33 3.43
CA VAL A 167 2.74 -6.35 2.40
C VAL A 167 4.19 -6.31 1.90
N VAL A 168 4.77 -7.44 1.55
CA VAL A 168 6.13 -7.52 1.01
C VAL A 168 6.06 -7.64 -0.50
N TYR A 169 6.59 -6.64 -1.21
CA TYR A 169 6.75 -6.71 -2.66
C TYR A 169 8.13 -7.22 -3.02
N ALA A 170 8.15 -8.19 -3.90
CA ALA A 170 9.36 -8.61 -4.59
C ALA A 170 9.04 -9.43 -5.85
N ASN A 171 10.00 -9.53 -6.75
CA ASN A 171 9.92 -10.44 -7.88
C ASN A 171 10.25 -11.90 -7.47
N HIS A 172 10.04 -12.82 -8.41
CA HIS A 172 10.22 -14.26 -8.18
C HIS A 172 11.60 -14.63 -7.64
N GLU A 173 12.64 -14.01 -8.18
CA GLU A 173 14.03 -14.32 -7.78
C GLU A 173 14.32 -13.89 -6.34
N TRP A 174 13.87 -12.71 -5.96
CA TRP A 174 14.02 -12.19 -4.61
C TRP A 174 13.31 -13.05 -3.58
N LEU A 175 12.05 -13.43 -3.84
CA LEU A 175 11.26 -14.26 -2.92
C LEU A 175 11.82 -15.67 -2.77
N THR A 176 12.43 -16.24 -3.81
CA THR A 176 12.87 -17.63 -3.78
C THR A 176 14.35 -17.79 -3.39
N LYS A 177 15.20 -16.80 -3.70
CA LYS A 177 16.64 -16.88 -3.49
C LYS A 177 17.17 -15.97 -2.39
N ASN A 178 16.63 -14.73 -2.31
CA ASN A 178 17.23 -13.67 -1.51
C ASN A 178 16.52 -13.41 -0.19
N MET A 179 15.34 -14.01 0.04
CA MET A 179 14.60 -13.94 1.30
C MET A 179 14.18 -15.33 1.75
N ASP A 180 14.11 -15.56 3.06
CA ASP A 180 13.48 -16.74 3.64
C ASP A 180 12.00 -16.47 3.92
N THR A 181 11.16 -16.71 2.93
CA THR A 181 9.72 -16.44 3.02
C THR A 181 8.98 -17.32 4.04
N SER A 182 9.60 -18.41 4.53
CA SER A 182 9.04 -19.20 5.64
C SER A 182 9.09 -18.46 6.98
N GLN A 183 9.95 -17.45 7.10
CA GLN A 183 10.08 -16.58 8.27
C GLN A 183 9.35 -15.23 8.10
N ILE A 184 8.64 -15.01 6.99
CA ILE A 184 7.91 -13.77 6.69
C ILE A 184 6.41 -14.04 6.85
N PRO A 185 5.78 -13.67 7.99
CA PRO A 185 4.38 -13.95 8.26
C PRO A 185 3.42 -12.89 7.67
N TYR A 186 3.87 -12.16 6.66
CA TYR A 186 3.13 -11.06 6.04
C TYR A 186 2.64 -11.41 4.64
N ASP A 187 1.67 -10.66 4.16
CA ASP A 187 1.15 -10.79 2.79
C ASP A 187 2.24 -10.55 1.76
N ILE A 188 2.11 -11.20 0.59
CA ILE A 188 3.08 -11.09 -0.51
C ILE A 188 2.45 -10.42 -1.73
N TRP A 189 3.06 -9.35 -2.19
CA TRP A 189 2.83 -8.75 -3.49
C TRP A 189 3.89 -9.25 -4.46
N TYR A 190 3.49 -10.19 -5.27
CA TYR A 190 4.36 -10.94 -6.16
C TYR A 190 4.47 -10.30 -7.53
N ALA A 191 5.68 -9.98 -7.99
CA ALA A 191 5.93 -9.50 -9.34
C ALA A 191 6.44 -10.62 -10.25
N ARG A 192 5.65 -10.91 -11.28
CA ARG A 192 6.06 -11.76 -12.39
C ARG A 192 5.20 -11.49 -13.62
N TYR A 193 5.83 -11.04 -14.69
CA TYR A 193 5.15 -10.62 -15.89
C TYR A 193 4.82 -11.78 -16.81
N GLY A 194 3.67 -11.70 -17.49
CA GLY A 194 3.26 -12.59 -18.57
C GLY A 194 2.85 -14.01 -18.19
N THR A 195 3.01 -14.44 -16.94
CA THR A 195 2.61 -15.79 -16.52
C THR A 195 1.67 -15.79 -15.35
N ILE A 196 0.54 -16.46 -15.51
CA ILE A 196 -0.38 -16.72 -14.43
C ILE A 196 0.27 -17.71 -13.48
N ASN A 197 0.34 -17.33 -12.23
CA ASN A 197 0.46 -18.21 -11.08
C ASN A 197 1.71 -19.08 -10.96
N SER A 198 2.75 -18.53 -10.37
CA SER A 198 3.86 -19.36 -9.91
C SER A 198 4.20 -19.17 -8.43
N TYR A 199 3.45 -18.33 -7.69
CA TYR A 199 3.63 -18.14 -6.26
C TYR A 199 2.31 -18.35 -5.51
N PRO A 200 2.14 -19.45 -4.76
CA PRO A 200 0.83 -19.88 -4.24
C PRO A 200 0.25 -18.95 -3.16
N ASN A 201 1.10 -18.27 -2.39
CA ASN A 201 0.71 -17.46 -1.24
C ASN A 201 0.67 -15.95 -1.56
N ARG A 202 0.61 -15.56 -2.83
CA ARG A 202 0.46 -14.15 -3.20
C ARG A 202 -0.92 -13.62 -2.82
N THR A 203 -0.96 -12.42 -2.32
CA THR A 203 -2.19 -11.66 -2.09
C THR A 203 -2.40 -10.55 -3.11
N ILE A 204 -1.32 -10.11 -3.77
CA ILE A 204 -1.34 -9.24 -4.95
C ILE A 204 -0.37 -9.83 -5.98
N TRP A 205 -0.74 -9.77 -7.26
CA TRP A 205 0.11 -10.15 -8.38
C TRP A 205 0.31 -8.97 -9.32
N GLN A 206 1.54 -8.52 -9.47
CA GLN A 206 1.94 -7.58 -10.51
C GLN A 206 2.23 -8.35 -11.79
N CYS A 207 1.35 -8.19 -12.77
CA CYS A 207 1.29 -9.04 -13.95
C CYS A 207 1.96 -8.46 -15.20
N THR A 208 2.15 -7.14 -15.26
CA THR A 208 2.83 -6.43 -16.35
C THR A 208 3.32 -5.06 -15.88
N ASP A 209 4.36 -4.55 -16.55
CA ASP A 209 4.87 -3.18 -16.41
C ASP A 209 4.61 -2.31 -17.66
N THR A 210 3.95 -2.89 -18.66
CA THR A 210 3.64 -2.25 -19.95
C THR A 210 2.14 -2.21 -20.23
N GLY A 211 1.34 -2.27 -19.17
CA GLY A 211 -0.11 -2.14 -19.28
C GLY A 211 -0.54 -0.73 -19.69
N THR A 212 -1.80 -0.63 -20.09
CA THR A 212 -2.45 0.64 -20.41
C THR A 212 -3.71 0.80 -19.58
N VAL A 213 -3.96 2.01 -19.12
CA VAL A 213 -5.16 2.37 -18.34
C VAL A 213 -5.66 3.73 -18.85
N ASP A 214 -6.95 3.86 -19.06
CA ASP A 214 -7.54 5.12 -19.46
C ASP A 214 -7.26 6.20 -18.40
N GLY A 215 -6.85 7.38 -18.87
CA GLY A 215 -6.45 8.48 -17.99
C GLY A 215 -4.96 8.49 -17.60
N ILE A 216 -4.17 7.49 -18.05
CA ILE A 216 -2.72 7.45 -17.84
C ILE A 216 -2.02 7.31 -19.20
N ASN A 217 -1.18 8.29 -19.54
CA ASN A 217 -0.38 8.21 -20.76
C ASN A 217 0.87 7.35 -20.54
N GLY A 218 1.16 6.48 -21.50
CA GLY A 218 2.30 5.57 -21.44
C GLY A 218 2.02 4.31 -20.62
N ASN A 219 3.09 3.61 -20.29
CA ASN A 219 3.01 2.33 -19.60
C ASN A 219 2.71 2.51 -18.11
N VAL A 220 1.89 1.62 -17.59
CA VAL A 220 1.59 1.51 -16.16
C VAL A 220 1.65 0.04 -15.76
N THR A 221 2.13 -0.21 -14.55
CA THR A 221 2.10 -1.54 -13.94
C THR A 221 0.67 -1.89 -13.56
N ILE A 222 0.24 -3.10 -13.87
CA ILE A 222 -1.11 -3.60 -13.55
C ILE A 222 -1.01 -4.77 -12.59
N GLU A 223 -1.90 -4.77 -11.60
CA GLU A 223 -2.01 -5.75 -10.56
C GLU A 223 -3.39 -6.41 -10.51
N LEU A 224 -3.41 -7.65 -10.00
CA LEU A 224 -4.62 -8.30 -9.49
C LEU A 224 -4.47 -8.59 -7.99
N ALA A 225 -5.47 -8.21 -7.20
CA ALA A 225 -5.55 -8.58 -5.79
C ALA A 225 -6.34 -9.89 -5.61
N PHE A 226 -5.90 -10.71 -4.65
CA PHE A 226 -6.48 -11.99 -4.24
C PHE A 226 -6.92 -11.98 -2.77
N ALA A 227 -6.65 -10.91 -2.03
CA ALA A 227 -7.13 -10.68 -0.68
C ALA A 227 -8.16 -9.56 -0.69
N ASP A 228 -9.22 -9.71 0.10
CA ASP A 228 -10.21 -8.66 0.32
C ASP A 228 -9.67 -7.65 1.36
N TYR A 229 -8.82 -6.75 0.91
CA TYR A 229 -8.24 -5.74 1.80
C TYR A 229 -9.27 -4.74 2.35
N ALA A 230 -10.42 -4.58 1.70
CA ALA A 230 -11.50 -3.75 2.22
C ALA A 230 -12.05 -4.31 3.54
N SER A 231 -12.09 -5.64 3.68
CA SER A 231 -12.47 -6.31 4.95
C SER A 231 -11.31 -6.44 5.93
N LEU A 232 -10.06 -6.47 5.46
CA LEU A 232 -8.88 -6.71 6.28
C LEU A 232 -8.29 -5.42 6.90
N ILE A 233 -8.55 -4.27 6.29
CA ILE A 233 -8.03 -2.97 6.75
C ILE A 233 -9.19 -2.16 7.32
N PRO A 234 -9.27 -2.02 8.67
CA PRO A 234 -10.37 -1.27 9.28
C PRO A 234 -10.31 0.21 8.90
N ALA A 235 -11.47 0.75 8.48
CA ALA A 235 -11.62 2.17 8.17
C ALA A 235 -11.50 3.05 9.43
N ASP A 236 -11.93 2.52 10.56
CA ASP A 236 -11.91 3.19 11.86
C ASP A 236 -10.89 2.53 12.79
N GLY A 237 -10.22 3.32 13.63
CA GLY A 237 -9.34 2.78 14.67
C GLY A 237 -8.13 3.64 14.98
N TRP A 238 -7.41 3.20 15.99
CA TRP A 238 -6.20 3.86 16.47
C TRP A 238 -5.00 3.61 15.58
N ARG A 239 -4.14 4.63 15.43
CA ARG A 239 -2.82 4.54 14.82
C ARG A 239 -1.79 5.16 15.74
N HIS A 240 -0.62 4.52 15.87
CA HIS A 240 0.48 5.02 16.68
C HIS A 240 1.65 5.39 15.77
N VAL A 241 1.93 6.68 15.67
CA VAL A 241 2.98 7.21 14.78
C VAL A 241 3.78 8.28 15.51
N ASP A 242 5.09 8.20 15.46
CA ASP A 242 6.02 9.20 16.02
C ASP A 242 5.72 9.50 17.51
N GLY A 243 5.46 8.44 18.30
CA GLY A 243 5.15 8.53 19.72
C GLY A 243 3.77 9.09 20.08
N SER A 244 2.93 9.37 19.10
CA SER A 244 1.58 9.93 19.29
C SER A 244 0.51 8.97 18.80
N TRP A 245 -0.63 8.92 19.51
CA TRP A 245 -1.82 8.19 19.08
C TRP A 245 -2.75 9.10 18.29
N TYR A 246 -3.26 8.59 17.18
CA TYR A 246 -4.25 9.21 16.30
C TYR A 246 -5.45 8.29 16.15
N TYR A 247 -6.67 8.84 16.07
CA TYR A 247 -7.84 8.06 15.74
C TYR A 247 -8.28 8.34 14.31
N MET A 248 -8.47 7.29 13.53
CA MET A 248 -9.01 7.37 12.18
C MET A 248 -10.51 7.03 12.18
N LYS A 249 -11.26 7.74 11.39
CA LYS A 249 -12.63 7.41 11.01
C LYS A 249 -12.74 7.55 9.50
N ASP A 250 -13.22 6.50 8.85
CA ASP A 250 -13.26 6.41 7.39
C ASP A 250 -11.89 6.72 6.77
N TYR A 251 -10.84 6.08 7.31
CA TYR A 251 -9.42 6.26 6.98
C TYR A 251 -8.86 7.68 7.19
N ARG A 252 -9.64 8.60 7.77
CA ARG A 252 -9.27 10.01 7.96
C ARG A 252 -8.99 10.32 9.42
N LYS A 253 -7.89 11.01 9.66
CA LYS A 253 -7.49 11.48 10.99
C LYS A 253 -8.56 12.41 11.58
N GLN A 254 -8.94 12.13 12.82
CA GLN A 254 -9.92 12.91 13.56
C GLN A 254 -9.26 13.95 14.45
N THR A 255 -10.04 14.96 14.86
CA THR A 255 -9.68 15.98 15.86
C THR A 255 -10.87 16.19 16.79
N GLY A 256 -10.62 16.78 17.98
CA GLY A 256 -11.67 17.01 18.96
C GLY A 256 -12.10 15.72 19.67
N TRP A 257 -13.36 15.66 20.07
CA TRP A 257 -13.90 14.54 20.82
C TRP A 257 -14.15 13.32 19.95
N VAL A 258 -13.68 12.16 20.40
CA VAL A 258 -13.97 10.86 19.78
C VAL A 258 -14.40 9.86 20.84
N GLN A 259 -15.30 8.95 20.46
CA GLN A 259 -15.69 7.80 21.30
C GLN A 259 -15.17 6.52 20.65
N ALA A 260 -14.39 5.76 21.40
CA ALA A 260 -13.85 4.48 20.95
C ALA A 260 -13.91 3.45 22.11
N GLY A 261 -14.40 2.24 21.84
CA GLY A 261 -14.53 1.20 22.85
C GLY A 261 -15.39 1.61 24.06
N GLY A 262 -16.36 2.50 23.88
CA GLY A 262 -17.21 3.01 24.96
C GLY A 262 -16.57 4.10 25.84
N LEU A 263 -15.33 4.49 25.57
CA LEU A 263 -14.62 5.54 26.29
C LEU A 263 -14.49 6.81 25.44
N TRP A 264 -14.40 7.97 26.10
CA TRP A 264 -14.19 9.25 25.45
C TRP A 264 -12.72 9.65 25.47
N TYR A 265 -12.26 10.20 24.35
CA TYR A 265 -10.91 10.71 24.12
C TYR A 265 -11.00 12.10 23.50
N TYR A 266 -9.95 12.90 23.68
CA TYR A 266 -9.83 14.17 23.00
C TYR A 266 -8.54 14.23 22.18
N LEU A 267 -8.67 14.64 20.95
CA LEU A 267 -7.59 14.80 19.99
C LEU A 267 -7.35 16.29 19.77
N ASP A 268 -6.10 16.72 19.87
CA ASP A 268 -5.73 18.11 19.65
C ASP A 268 -5.97 18.54 18.18
N PRO A 269 -5.77 19.83 17.82
CA PRO A 269 -5.93 20.29 16.44
C PRO A 269 -5.03 19.58 15.41
N ASN A 270 -3.93 18.95 15.85
CA ASN A 270 -3.07 18.12 15.00
C ASN A 270 -3.53 16.66 14.94
N GLY A 271 -4.58 16.31 15.68
CA GLY A 271 -5.13 14.96 15.80
C GLY A 271 -4.41 14.08 16.83
N CYS A 272 -3.47 14.62 17.60
CA CYS A 272 -2.77 13.87 18.64
C CYS A 272 -3.66 13.64 19.87
N MET A 273 -3.72 12.40 20.35
CA MET A 273 -4.48 12.05 21.55
C MET A 273 -3.91 12.71 22.79
N ILE A 274 -4.75 13.40 23.54
CA ILE A 274 -4.40 13.97 24.82
C ILE A 274 -4.38 12.87 25.90
N SER A 275 -3.34 12.85 26.74
CA SER A 275 -3.21 11.90 27.85
C SER A 275 -2.46 12.48 29.03
N ASN A 276 -2.58 11.87 30.21
CA ASN A 276 -1.89 12.23 31.46
C ASN A 276 -1.99 13.74 31.82
N THR A 277 -3.14 14.37 31.60
CA THR A 277 -3.31 15.80 31.87
C THR A 277 -4.73 16.17 32.21
N THR A 278 -4.90 17.36 32.76
CA THR A 278 -6.19 18.04 32.90
C THR A 278 -6.15 19.31 32.06
N MET A 279 -7.18 19.53 31.24
CA MET A 279 -7.28 20.73 30.41
C MET A 279 -8.72 21.23 30.31
N ASP A 280 -8.86 22.51 30.04
CA ASP A 280 -10.16 23.13 29.80
C ASP A 280 -10.51 23.03 28.30
N ILE A 281 -11.68 22.51 28.02
CA ILE A 281 -12.25 22.41 26.68
C ILE A 281 -13.63 23.07 26.74
N ASP A 282 -13.83 24.13 25.98
CA ASP A 282 -15.08 24.91 25.92
C ASP A 282 -15.59 25.37 27.30
N GLY A 283 -14.66 25.72 28.23
CA GLY A 283 -14.96 26.23 29.55
C GLY A 283 -15.27 25.14 30.60
N VAL A 284 -15.05 23.87 30.27
CA VAL A 284 -15.19 22.72 31.16
C VAL A 284 -13.85 22.01 31.33
N SER A 285 -13.50 21.73 32.60
CA SER A 285 -12.24 21.05 32.90
C SER A 285 -12.40 19.53 32.80
N TYR A 286 -11.57 18.88 31.97
CA TYR A 286 -11.54 17.44 31.75
C TYR A 286 -10.19 16.85 32.12
N THR A 287 -10.20 15.66 32.72
CA THR A 287 -8.98 14.92 33.08
C THR A 287 -8.89 13.67 32.21
N PHE A 288 -7.69 13.44 31.63
CA PHE A 288 -7.37 12.29 30.79
C PHE A 288 -6.31 11.44 31.47
N GLY A 289 -6.54 10.13 31.56
CA GLY A 289 -5.62 9.17 32.13
C GLY A 289 -4.44 8.85 31.21
N SER A 290 -3.58 7.90 31.64
CA SER A 290 -2.41 7.46 30.86
C SER A 290 -2.78 6.78 29.54
N SER A 291 -3.95 6.17 29.46
CA SER A 291 -4.48 5.60 28.23
C SER A 291 -5.09 6.62 27.28
N GLY A 292 -5.17 7.90 27.67
CA GLY A 292 -5.88 8.94 26.94
C GLY A 292 -7.39 8.97 27.21
N ALA A 293 -7.95 7.97 27.87
CA ALA A 293 -9.36 7.96 28.19
C ALA A 293 -9.72 9.07 29.18
N MET A 294 -10.83 9.78 28.94
CA MET A 294 -11.38 10.74 29.87
C MET A 294 -11.82 10.01 31.15
N VAL A 295 -11.36 10.48 32.29
CA VAL A 295 -11.68 9.93 33.61
C VAL A 295 -12.59 10.85 34.43
N ARG A 296 -12.70 12.11 34.04
CA ARG A 296 -13.58 13.13 34.65
C ARG A 296 -13.85 14.28 33.67
#